data_4da6313ab39cdc335214ee728ec164bd
#
_entry.id   4da6313ab39cdc335214ee728ec164bd
#
_cell.length_a   1.000
_cell.length_b   1.000
_cell.length_c   1.000
_cell.angle_alpha   90.00
_cell.angle_beta   90.00
_cell.angle_gamma   90.00
#
_symmetry.space_group_name_H-M   'P 1'
#
loop_
_entity.id
_entity.type
_entity.pdbx_description
1 polymer ?
#
loop_
_entity_poly.entity_id
_entity_poly.type
_entity_poly.pdbx_seq_one_letter_code
_entity_poly.pdbx_strand_id
1 'polypeptide(L)'
;MVGLRTLSVLLITMFMLAPMSGCLDNEDEKPPGFQWPDRAETGCLGEDVNASCEVYLDGFTTPTNSLHHPTKNEVWISDLDGRIVAWDGGQQRLVANISNLISNCHTEAGLLGFSFATDFANASQVLFTYIGKANCETKEVTNLYLASGDVVNGTVAENSVRVLREIEQPYRNHNGGHLLALGDHTYLWGVGDGGGSNDPQGHGQNETSPLGTIQHFHYHNGTIAPLHNTTGTDQDYTLHRGLRNPWKFDVDAQNRLWIADVGQQCFEEVSMVPVLQASNFGWSEREGNREFTDPSDCTKPASEPPAEMTDPVLIYEHENGRCSITGGLFMDWGPEAWQGGYLYGDFCTGEIWRTTEGADGSYDGELLIDTETMLVGFGKGLDGELLLFTWTGTVYSLDTSGV
;
A
#
# COMPACT_ATOMS: atom_id res chain seq x y z
N MET A 1 16.99 43.89 -58.35
CA MET A 1 16.76 43.99 -56.88
C MET A 1 15.91 42.79 -56.49
N VAL A 2 16.58 41.78 -56.02
CA VAL A 2 15.95 40.48 -55.64
C VAL A 2 15.87 40.44 -54.10
N GLY A 3 14.66 40.41 -53.58
CA GLY A 3 14.41 40.35 -52.16
C GLY A 3 14.54 38.92 -51.62
N LEU A 4 15.47 38.70 -50.74
CA LEU A 4 15.62 37.46 -49.96
C LEU A 4 14.48 37.35 -48.95
N ARG A 5 13.64 36.32 -49.07
CA ARG A 5 12.71 35.90 -48.00
C ARG A 5 13.42 34.89 -47.09
N THR A 6 13.66 35.28 -45.89
CA THR A 6 14.13 34.38 -44.81
C THR A 6 13.00 33.45 -44.38
N LEU A 7 13.21 32.17 -44.61
CA LEU A 7 12.35 31.09 -44.12
C LEU A 7 12.76 30.76 -42.69
N SER A 8 11.95 31.16 -41.71
CA SER A 8 12.12 30.72 -40.32
C SER A 8 11.64 29.28 -40.18
N VAL A 9 12.57 28.36 -40.02
CA VAL A 9 12.28 26.98 -39.66
C VAL A 9 11.99 26.94 -38.15
N LEU A 10 10.73 26.74 -37.78
CA LEU A 10 10.30 26.49 -36.43
C LEU A 10 10.72 25.05 -36.07
N LEU A 11 11.80 24.90 -35.32
CA LEU A 11 12.16 23.60 -34.77
C LEU A 11 11.18 23.31 -33.61
N ILE A 12 10.17 22.50 -33.87
CA ILE A 12 9.35 21.90 -32.84
C ILE A 12 10.20 20.79 -32.23
N THR A 13 10.88 21.09 -31.13
CA THR A 13 11.43 20.06 -30.24
C THR A 13 10.26 19.35 -29.57
N MET A 14 9.90 18.22 -30.11
CA MET A 14 9.02 17.26 -29.51
C MET A 14 9.80 16.70 -28.28
N PHE A 15 9.55 17.25 -27.10
CA PHE A 15 9.95 16.60 -25.87
C PHE A 15 9.13 15.31 -25.80
N MET A 16 9.78 14.18 -26.07
CA MET A 16 9.28 12.90 -25.63
C MET A 16 9.32 12.94 -24.09
N LEU A 17 8.15 13.08 -23.49
CA LEU A 17 7.94 12.73 -22.09
C LEU A 17 8.19 11.23 -22.03
N ALA A 18 9.35 10.85 -21.51
CA ALA A 18 9.57 9.48 -21.08
C ALA A 18 8.52 9.18 -20.01
N PRO A 19 7.84 8.02 -20.04
CA PRO A 19 6.95 7.64 -18.97
C PRO A 19 7.77 7.58 -17.69
N MET A 20 7.36 8.34 -16.67
CA MET A 20 7.94 8.23 -15.34
C MET A 20 7.39 6.95 -14.73
N SER A 21 8.18 5.91 -14.80
CA SER A 21 7.91 4.60 -14.26
C SER A 21 8.43 4.51 -12.83
N GLY A 22 7.64 3.90 -11.97
CA GLY A 22 8.03 3.54 -10.61
C GLY A 22 7.85 4.65 -9.57
N CYS A 23 7.72 4.26 -8.33
CA CYS A 23 7.80 5.17 -7.20
C CYS A 23 9.05 6.04 -7.33
N LEU A 24 8.90 7.36 -7.24
CA LEU A 24 10.01 8.31 -7.34
C LEU A 24 10.97 8.07 -6.16
N ASP A 25 11.96 7.23 -6.39
CA ASP A 25 12.89 6.73 -5.38
C ASP A 25 13.82 7.81 -4.79
N ASN A 26 13.89 8.98 -5.44
CA ASN A 26 14.68 10.09 -4.96
C ASN A 26 14.01 11.43 -5.23
N GLU A 27 13.65 12.16 -4.18
CA GLU A 27 13.26 13.58 -4.34
C GLU A 27 14.37 14.42 -5.00
N ASP A 28 15.63 13.99 -4.91
CA ASP A 28 16.77 14.66 -5.51
C ASP A 28 16.88 14.41 -7.03
N GLU A 29 16.21 13.40 -7.57
CA GLU A 29 16.16 13.06 -9.01
C GLU A 29 14.90 13.55 -9.73
N LYS A 30 14.01 14.22 -9.01
CA LYS A 30 12.84 14.85 -9.66
C LYS A 30 13.32 15.83 -10.73
N PRO A 31 12.81 15.76 -11.94
CA PRO A 31 13.08 16.78 -12.93
C PRO A 31 12.78 18.17 -12.36
N PRO A 32 13.61 19.20 -12.64
CA PRO A 32 13.29 20.55 -12.22
C PRO A 32 11.89 20.96 -12.66
N GLY A 33 11.03 21.30 -11.69
CA GLY A 33 9.62 21.65 -11.95
C GLY A 33 8.62 20.53 -11.87
N PHE A 34 9.00 19.30 -11.45
CA PHE A 34 8.03 18.27 -11.13
C PHE A 34 7.16 18.73 -9.96
N GLN A 35 5.89 18.88 -10.24
CA GLN A 35 4.84 19.01 -9.23
C GLN A 35 3.96 17.79 -9.34
N TRP A 36 3.54 17.26 -8.19
CA TRP A 36 2.45 16.29 -8.19
C TRP A 36 1.29 16.88 -8.99
N PRO A 37 0.62 16.07 -9.81
CA PRO A 37 -0.52 16.58 -10.57
C PRO A 37 -1.47 17.30 -9.61
N ASP A 38 -1.68 18.60 -9.85
CA ASP A 38 -2.74 19.36 -9.19
C ASP A 38 -4.06 18.80 -9.76
N ARG A 39 -4.47 17.63 -9.25
CA ARG A 39 -5.78 17.08 -9.57
C ARG A 39 -6.77 17.89 -8.76
N ALA A 40 -7.36 18.87 -9.40
CA ALA A 40 -8.50 19.58 -8.85
C ALA A 40 -9.56 18.55 -8.45
N GLU A 41 -10.13 18.70 -7.27
CA GLU A 41 -11.26 17.90 -6.80
C GLU A 41 -12.48 18.08 -7.71
N THR A 42 -12.50 17.37 -8.83
CA THR A 42 -13.61 17.42 -9.81
C THR A 42 -14.64 16.30 -9.58
N GLY A 43 -14.45 15.50 -8.55
CA GLY A 43 -15.21 14.28 -8.32
C GLY A 43 -14.29 13.05 -8.46
N CYS A 44 -14.75 11.90 -8.04
CA CYS A 44 -13.90 10.71 -8.11
C CYS A 44 -14.11 9.86 -9.37
N LEU A 45 -15.02 10.22 -10.25
CA LEU A 45 -15.32 9.46 -11.47
C LEU A 45 -15.19 10.35 -12.70
N GLY A 46 -14.63 9.78 -13.81
CA GLY A 46 -14.67 10.35 -15.13
C GLY A 46 -16.10 10.41 -15.72
N GLU A 47 -16.25 11.11 -16.86
CA GLU A 47 -17.57 11.45 -17.44
C GLU A 47 -18.41 10.24 -17.94
N ASP A 48 -17.84 9.04 -18.10
CA ASP A 48 -18.47 7.91 -18.79
C ASP A 48 -18.72 6.66 -17.93
N VAL A 49 -18.94 6.82 -16.61
CA VAL A 49 -19.05 5.68 -15.69
C VAL A 49 -20.46 5.51 -15.14
N ASN A 50 -21.00 4.28 -15.19
CA ASN A 50 -22.30 3.90 -14.62
C ASN A 50 -22.25 3.70 -13.09
N ALA A 51 -21.35 4.37 -12.39
CA ALA A 51 -21.24 4.34 -10.94
C ALA A 51 -21.43 5.76 -10.41
N SER A 52 -21.81 5.91 -9.15
CA SER A 52 -21.78 7.20 -8.47
C SER A 52 -20.74 7.20 -7.37
N CYS A 53 -20.16 8.36 -7.12
CA CYS A 53 -19.14 8.58 -6.13
C CYS A 53 -19.51 9.80 -5.30
N GLU A 54 -19.59 9.62 -4.00
CA GLU A 54 -19.92 10.69 -3.07
C GLU A 54 -18.79 10.86 -2.04
N VAL A 55 -18.60 12.09 -1.56
CA VAL A 55 -17.71 12.36 -0.45
C VAL A 55 -18.27 11.68 0.80
N TYR A 56 -17.56 10.65 1.27
CA TYR A 56 -17.90 9.96 2.50
C TYR A 56 -17.42 10.74 3.71
N LEU A 57 -16.15 11.13 3.71
CA LEU A 57 -15.54 11.99 4.71
C LEU A 57 -14.41 12.82 4.08
N ASP A 58 -14.12 13.97 4.66
CA ASP A 58 -13.03 14.85 4.27
C ASP A 58 -12.20 15.32 5.47
N GLY A 59 -11.19 16.14 5.22
CA GLY A 59 -10.35 16.74 6.26
C GLY A 59 -9.17 15.87 6.70
N PHE A 60 -8.83 14.86 5.92
CA PHE A 60 -7.59 14.08 6.06
C PHE A 60 -6.44 14.75 5.31
N THR A 61 -5.23 14.38 5.68
CA THR A 61 -4.03 14.67 4.89
C THR A 61 -3.89 13.64 3.78
N THR A 62 -3.87 12.36 4.14
CA THR A 62 -3.88 11.21 3.24
C THR A 62 -4.43 10.00 4.00
N PRO A 63 -5.71 9.67 3.84
CA PRO A 63 -6.30 8.52 4.49
C PRO A 63 -5.72 7.22 3.91
N THR A 64 -5.50 6.19 4.75
CA THR A 64 -4.77 4.99 4.33
C THR A 64 -5.46 3.68 4.61
N ASN A 65 -6.35 3.62 5.59
CA ASN A 65 -7.05 2.39 5.98
C ASN A 65 -8.31 2.68 6.76
N SER A 66 -9.30 1.77 6.71
CA SER A 66 -10.48 1.79 7.57
C SER A 66 -10.72 0.43 8.21
N LEU A 67 -11.15 0.45 9.46
CA LEU A 67 -11.53 -0.76 10.21
C LEU A 67 -12.80 -0.51 11.03
N HIS A 68 -13.72 -1.46 10.98
CA HIS A 68 -14.87 -1.46 11.87
C HIS A 68 -14.45 -1.66 13.31
N HIS A 69 -14.99 -0.85 14.22
CA HIS A 69 -14.71 -0.96 15.63
C HIS A 69 -15.31 -2.27 16.19
N PRO A 70 -14.55 -3.09 16.91
CA PRO A 70 -14.99 -4.45 17.27
C PRO A 70 -16.23 -4.53 18.17
N THR A 71 -16.58 -3.44 18.89
CA THR A 71 -17.66 -3.43 19.89
C THR A 71 -18.64 -2.26 19.75
N LYS A 72 -18.45 -1.37 18.78
CA LYS A 72 -19.33 -0.23 18.53
C LYS A 72 -19.69 -0.14 17.05
N ASN A 73 -20.80 0.51 16.76
CA ASN A 73 -21.19 0.82 15.39
C ASN A 73 -20.46 2.09 14.93
N GLU A 74 -19.18 1.98 14.66
CA GLU A 74 -18.33 3.05 14.12
C GLU A 74 -17.20 2.44 13.28
N VAL A 75 -16.73 3.18 12.28
CA VAL A 75 -15.54 2.85 11.50
C VAL A 75 -14.42 3.82 11.87
N TRP A 76 -13.21 3.29 12.08
CA TRP A 76 -12.02 4.09 12.32
C TRP A 76 -11.23 4.19 11.03
N ILE A 77 -10.81 5.42 10.67
CA ILE A 77 -10.04 5.72 9.47
C ILE A 77 -8.73 6.36 9.87
N SER A 78 -7.61 5.79 9.41
CA SER A 78 -6.27 6.32 9.66
C SER A 78 -5.83 7.32 8.61
N ASP A 79 -5.01 8.27 9.04
CA ASP A 79 -4.40 9.31 8.23
C ASP A 79 -2.87 9.25 8.37
N LEU A 80 -2.13 9.39 7.28
CA LEU A 80 -0.67 9.40 7.28
C LEU A 80 -0.07 10.39 8.29
N ASP A 81 -0.76 11.48 8.61
CA ASP A 81 -0.28 12.47 9.57
C ASP A 81 -0.31 12.02 11.03
N GLY A 82 -0.75 10.78 11.30
CA GLY A 82 -0.77 10.17 12.63
C GLY A 82 -2.08 10.28 13.36
N ARG A 83 -3.12 10.76 12.72
CA ARG A 83 -4.48 10.78 13.27
C ARG A 83 -5.24 9.50 12.93
N ILE A 84 -6.15 9.11 13.78
CA ILE A 84 -7.24 8.17 13.47
C ILE A 84 -8.55 8.83 13.87
N VAL A 85 -9.50 8.81 12.96
CA VAL A 85 -10.83 9.41 13.11
C VAL A 85 -11.87 8.32 13.12
N ALA A 86 -12.77 8.31 14.09
CA ALA A 86 -13.97 7.48 14.12
C ALA A 86 -15.13 8.18 13.45
N TRP A 87 -15.91 7.44 12.69
CA TRP A 87 -17.17 7.84 12.08
C TRP A 87 -18.30 6.92 12.54
N ASP A 88 -19.39 7.47 13.05
CA ASP A 88 -20.55 6.74 13.60
C ASP A 88 -21.83 6.86 12.74
N GLY A 89 -21.69 7.39 11.52
CA GLY A 89 -22.82 7.69 10.63
C GLY A 89 -23.36 9.12 10.77
N GLY A 90 -22.86 9.91 11.71
CA GLY A 90 -23.33 11.28 11.95
C GLY A 90 -22.26 12.25 12.41
N GLN A 91 -21.22 11.76 13.10
CA GLN A 91 -20.17 12.60 13.66
C GLN A 91 -18.78 11.99 13.47
N GLN A 92 -17.85 12.85 13.05
CA GLN A 92 -16.42 12.55 13.07
C GLN A 92 -15.85 12.84 14.47
N ARG A 93 -15.01 11.96 14.97
CA ARG A 93 -14.36 12.10 16.27
C ARG A 93 -12.91 11.65 16.19
N LEU A 94 -11.97 12.50 16.61
CA LEU A 94 -10.58 12.12 16.76
C LEU A 94 -10.44 11.05 17.86
N VAL A 95 -9.89 9.89 17.52
CA VAL A 95 -9.74 8.76 18.45
C VAL A 95 -8.29 8.38 18.74
N ALA A 96 -7.37 8.78 17.88
CA ALA A 96 -5.93 8.69 18.14
C ALA A 96 -5.21 9.87 17.49
N ASN A 97 -4.15 10.33 18.14
CA ASN A 97 -3.20 11.27 17.58
C ASN A 97 -1.80 10.92 18.05
N ILE A 98 -0.97 10.39 17.15
CA ILE A 98 0.43 10.06 17.39
C ILE A 98 1.38 10.90 16.53
N SER A 99 0.92 12.02 16.00
CA SER A 99 1.69 12.92 15.13
C SER A 99 2.99 13.43 15.76
N ASN A 100 3.06 13.44 17.09
CA ASN A 100 4.28 13.77 17.82
C ASN A 100 5.37 12.68 17.76
N LEU A 101 5.01 11.45 17.38
CA LEU A 101 5.90 10.29 17.29
C LEU A 101 6.36 10.00 15.86
N ILE A 102 5.63 10.49 14.87
CA ILE A 102 5.82 10.14 13.46
C ILE A 102 6.56 11.20 12.67
N SER A 103 7.07 10.80 11.52
CA SER A 103 7.57 11.67 10.46
C SER A 103 6.60 11.71 9.29
N ASN A 104 6.40 12.91 8.75
CA ASN A 104 5.74 13.18 7.48
C ASN A 104 6.68 13.90 6.51
N CYS A 105 7.98 13.68 6.66
CA CYS A 105 9.02 14.32 5.86
C CYS A 105 9.15 13.71 4.45
N HIS A 106 8.48 12.61 4.19
CA HIS A 106 8.47 11.90 2.91
C HIS A 106 7.05 11.41 2.63
N THR A 107 6.72 11.27 1.36
CA THR A 107 5.39 10.84 0.89
C THR A 107 4.98 9.44 1.37
N GLU A 108 5.94 8.55 1.60
CA GLU A 108 5.72 7.21 2.13
C GLU A 108 5.95 7.11 3.66
N ALA A 109 6.15 8.24 4.35
CA ALA A 109 6.33 8.26 5.79
C ALA A 109 5.07 8.72 6.51
N GLY A 110 4.82 8.19 7.71
CA GLY A 110 3.67 8.54 8.52
C GLY A 110 3.12 7.37 9.31
N LEU A 111 1.83 7.41 9.62
CA LEU A 111 1.07 6.28 10.16
C LEU A 111 0.64 5.37 8.99
N LEU A 112 1.35 4.26 8.80
CA LEU A 112 1.23 3.39 7.63
C LEU A 112 0.14 2.33 7.77
N GLY A 113 -0.11 1.89 9.01
CA GLY A 113 -1.13 0.89 9.30
C GLY A 113 -1.59 0.94 10.75
N PHE A 114 -2.79 0.42 10.99
CA PHE A 114 -3.28 0.15 12.33
C PHE A 114 -4.17 -1.09 12.33
N SER A 115 -4.33 -1.68 13.51
CA SER A 115 -5.24 -2.80 13.74
C SER A 115 -5.77 -2.75 15.16
N PHE A 116 -7.00 -3.18 15.36
CA PHE A 116 -7.47 -3.49 16.70
C PHE A 116 -6.82 -4.78 17.21
N ALA A 117 -6.56 -4.86 18.51
CA ALA A 117 -6.22 -6.14 19.12
C ALA A 117 -7.34 -7.16 18.85
N THR A 118 -7.00 -8.38 18.48
CA THR A 118 -8.01 -9.41 18.15
C THR A 118 -8.92 -9.75 19.33
N ASP A 119 -8.45 -9.51 20.54
CA ASP A 119 -9.21 -9.60 21.79
C ASP A 119 -9.63 -8.20 22.33
N PHE A 120 -9.85 -7.26 21.46
CA PHE A 120 -10.13 -5.84 21.80
C PHE A 120 -11.21 -5.67 22.87
N ALA A 121 -12.25 -6.50 22.86
CA ALA A 121 -13.31 -6.44 23.85
C ALA A 121 -12.79 -6.61 25.31
N ASN A 122 -11.66 -7.28 25.49
CA ASN A 122 -11.01 -7.49 26.78
C ASN A 122 -9.80 -6.56 26.98
N ALA A 123 -8.94 -6.46 25.96
CA ALA A 123 -7.68 -5.73 26.05
C ALA A 123 -7.84 -4.22 25.82
N SER A 124 -8.83 -3.80 25.02
CA SER A 124 -9.02 -2.39 24.60
C SER A 124 -7.73 -1.77 24.08
N GLN A 125 -7.03 -2.48 23.19
CA GLN A 125 -5.75 -2.07 22.63
C GLN A 125 -5.81 -1.99 21.11
N VAL A 126 -4.98 -1.10 20.55
CA VAL A 126 -4.73 -0.98 19.12
C VAL A 126 -3.24 -1.09 18.84
N LEU A 127 -2.90 -1.59 17.66
CA LEU A 127 -1.54 -1.66 17.14
C LEU A 127 -1.38 -0.60 16.04
N PHE A 128 -0.16 -0.07 15.91
CA PHE A 128 0.21 0.92 14.90
C PHE A 128 1.52 0.53 14.24
N THR A 129 1.62 0.84 12.96
CA THR A 129 2.90 0.81 12.23
C THR A 129 3.16 2.21 11.67
N TYR A 130 4.35 2.74 11.92
CA TYR A 130 4.67 4.11 11.54
C TYR A 130 6.17 4.34 11.35
N ILE A 131 6.51 5.35 10.56
CA ILE A 131 7.88 5.86 10.47
C ILE A 131 8.11 6.88 11.58
N GLY A 132 9.15 6.65 12.36
CA GLY A 132 9.50 7.49 13.50
C GLY A 132 9.86 8.92 13.11
N LYS A 133 9.83 9.80 14.09
CA LYS A 133 10.08 11.22 13.89
C LYS A 133 11.46 11.49 13.32
N ALA A 134 11.52 12.32 12.29
CA ALA A 134 12.72 12.73 11.59
C ALA A 134 12.85 14.26 11.53
N ASN A 135 14.06 14.71 11.28
CA ASN A 135 14.31 16.09 10.90
C ASN A 135 14.15 16.24 9.38
N CYS A 136 13.06 16.90 8.95
CA CYS A 136 12.75 17.07 7.54
C CYS A 136 13.80 17.92 6.78
N GLU A 137 14.44 18.90 7.47
CA GLU A 137 15.43 19.78 6.85
C GLU A 137 16.72 19.03 6.48
N THR A 138 17.09 18.02 7.27
CA THR A 138 18.29 17.20 7.03
C THR A 138 18.01 15.95 6.20
N LYS A 139 16.75 15.72 5.78
CA LYS A 139 16.31 14.50 5.11
C LYS A 139 16.70 13.24 5.91
N GLU A 140 16.59 13.32 7.22
CA GLU A 140 16.94 12.22 8.13
C GLU A 140 16.13 10.98 7.81
N VAL A 141 16.78 9.83 7.78
CA VAL A 141 16.16 8.52 7.71
C VAL A 141 15.87 8.05 9.12
N THR A 142 14.68 7.53 9.36
CA THR A 142 14.28 7.00 10.67
C THR A 142 13.63 5.64 10.50
N ASN A 143 13.52 4.91 11.61
CA ASN A 143 13.12 3.52 11.61
C ASN A 143 11.61 3.33 11.45
N LEU A 144 11.23 2.16 10.99
CA LEU A 144 9.85 1.68 10.99
C LEU A 144 9.54 1.03 12.34
N TYR A 145 8.44 1.43 12.93
CA TYR A 145 8.01 0.98 14.26
C TYR A 145 6.69 0.21 14.19
N LEU A 146 6.62 -0.87 14.96
CA LEU A 146 5.38 -1.48 15.42
C LEU A 146 5.18 -1.08 16.88
N ALA A 147 4.02 -0.54 17.22
CA ALA A 147 3.68 -0.10 18.57
C ALA A 147 2.25 -0.51 18.95
N SER A 148 1.94 -0.45 20.25
CA SER A 148 0.56 -0.60 20.74
C SER A 148 0.16 0.61 21.60
N GLY A 149 -1.15 0.87 21.68
CA GLY A 149 -1.73 1.89 22.55
C GLY A 149 -3.01 1.42 23.21
N ASP A 150 -3.26 1.87 24.45
CA ASP A 150 -4.45 1.51 25.21
C ASP A 150 -5.60 2.47 24.86
N VAL A 151 -6.78 1.91 24.58
CA VAL A 151 -8.00 2.70 24.31
C VAL A 151 -8.75 2.92 25.64
N VAL A 152 -8.84 4.17 26.04
CA VAL A 152 -9.51 4.59 27.29
C VAL A 152 -10.62 5.56 26.92
N ASN A 153 -11.85 5.29 27.38
CA ASN A 153 -13.04 6.08 27.07
C ASN A 153 -13.26 6.31 25.54
N GLY A 154 -12.85 5.33 24.71
CA GLY A 154 -13.03 5.37 23.26
C GLY A 154 -12.00 6.21 22.51
N THR A 155 -10.89 6.56 23.13
CA THR A 155 -9.74 7.23 22.52
C THR A 155 -8.45 6.55 22.96
N VAL A 156 -7.44 6.56 22.09
CA VAL A 156 -6.10 6.08 22.45
C VAL A 156 -5.48 7.07 23.43
N ALA A 157 -5.06 6.57 24.58
CA ALA A 157 -4.37 7.39 25.57
C ALA A 157 -2.95 7.69 25.06
N GLU A 158 -2.62 8.95 24.87
CA GLU A 158 -1.37 9.40 24.23
C GLU A 158 -0.11 8.84 24.93
N ASN A 159 -0.11 8.78 26.24
CA ASN A 159 1.01 8.27 27.04
C ASN A 159 1.03 6.75 27.19
N SER A 160 0.11 6.04 26.56
CA SER A 160 0.06 4.57 26.57
C SER A 160 0.78 3.93 25.38
N VAL A 161 1.13 4.73 24.36
CA VAL A 161 1.81 4.21 23.17
C VAL A 161 3.19 3.69 23.54
N ARG A 162 3.43 2.41 23.23
CA ARG A 162 4.69 1.72 23.50
C ARG A 162 5.19 0.99 22.28
N VAL A 163 6.46 1.15 21.98
CA VAL A 163 7.13 0.44 20.90
C VAL A 163 7.26 -1.04 21.26
N LEU A 164 6.86 -1.90 20.33
CA LEU A 164 6.95 -3.36 20.43
C LEU A 164 8.13 -3.90 19.62
N ARG A 165 8.37 -3.29 18.44
CA ARG A 165 9.44 -3.66 17.54
C ARG A 165 9.88 -2.44 16.73
N GLU A 166 11.16 -2.42 16.41
CA GLU A 166 11.82 -1.40 15.60
C GLU A 166 12.59 -2.09 14.48
N ILE A 167 12.46 -1.59 13.25
CA ILE A 167 13.21 -2.07 12.08
C ILE A 167 13.92 -0.88 11.47
N GLU A 168 15.25 -0.97 11.37
CA GLU A 168 16.08 0.05 10.77
C GLU A 168 15.76 0.18 9.27
N GLN A 169 15.61 1.44 8.80
CA GLN A 169 15.36 1.75 7.39
C GLN A 169 16.61 2.38 6.79
N PRO A 170 17.15 1.85 5.69
CA PRO A 170 18.30 2.46 5.01
C PRO A 170 17.94 3.69 4.19
N TYR A 171 16.69 3.78 3.72
CA TYR A 171 16.15 4.91 2.95
C TYR A 171 14.80 5.35 3.49
N ARG A 172 14.22 6.43 2.92
CA ARG A 172 12.94 7.01 3.37
C ARG A 172 11.71 6.42 2.70
N ASN A 173 11.89 5.60 1.67
CA ASN A 173 10.85 4.98 0.85
C ASN A 173 10.80 3.46 1.02
N HIS A 174 9.81 2.79 0.42
CA HIS A 174 9.52 1.37 0.50
C HIS A 174 9.34 0.89 1.95
N ASN A 175 8.53 1.61 2.69
CA ASN A 175 8.34 1.30 4.11
C ASN A 175 7.32 0.18 4.35
N GLY A 176 6.46 -0.13 3.38
CA GLY A 176 5.34 -1.05 3.57
C GLY A 176 4.39 -0.53 4.66
N GLY A 177 4.29 -1.24 5.76
CA GLY A 177 3.60 -0.81 6.98
C GLY A 177 2.19 -1.37 7.14
N HIS A 178 1.61 -2.03 6.16
CA HIS A 178 0.27 -2.61 6.31
C HIS A 178 0.26 -3.66 7.42
N LEU A 179 -0.79 -3.63 8.25
CA LEU A 179 -0.98 -4.51 9.40
C LEU A 179 -2.35 -5.20 9.27
N LEU A 180 -2.35 -6.53 9.22
CA LEU A 180 -3.54 -7.35 9.08
C LEU A 180 -3.67 -8.32 10.25
N ALA A 181 -4.82 -8.33 10.93
CA ALA A 181 -5.14 -9.30 11.96
C ALA A 181 -5.69 -10.60 11.35
N LEU A 182 -5.11 -11.74 11.70
CA LEU A 182 -5.58 -13.07 11.27
C LEU A 182 -6.53 -13.74 12.28
N GLY A 183 -6.73 -13.15 13.45
CA GLY A 183 -7.42 -13.76 14.58
C GLY A 183 -6.47 -14.46 15.55
N ASP A 184 -7.00 -14.98 16.66
CA ASP A 184 -6.25 -15.73 17.68
C ASP A 184 -4.91 -15.07 18.08
N HIS A 185 -4.92 -13.74 18.25
CA HIS A 185 -3.74 -12.92 18.61
C HIS A 185 -2.63 -12.89 17.56
N THR A 186 -2.87 -13.32 16.32
CA THR A 186 -1.87 -13.36 15.26
C THR A 186 -2.09 -12.28 14.21
N TYR A 187 -0.96 -11.79 13.66
CA TYR A 187 -0.94 -10.64 12.76
C TYR A 187 0.11 -10.84 11.67
N LEU A 188 -0.20 -10.29 10.49
CA LEU A 188 0.78 -10.06 9.42
C LEU A 188 1.15 -8.58 9.38
N TRP A 189 2.43 -8.31 9.13
CA TRP A 189 2.99 -6.98 8.97
C TRP A 189 3.88 -6.92 7.75
N GLY A 190 3.50 -6.14 6.73
CA GLY A 190 4.29 -5.91 5.53
C GLY A 190 5.42 -4.92 5.79
N VAL A 191 6.62 -5.28 5.38
CA VAL A 191 7.83 -4.47 5.49
C VAL A 191 8.49 -4.44 4.12
N GLY A 192 8.71 -3.25 3.56
CA GLY A 192 9.39 -3.09 2.28
C GLY A 192 10.88 -3.42 2.34
N ASP A 193 11.55 -3.40 1.20
CA ASP A 193 12.98 -3.70 1.09
C ASP A 193 13.89 -2.61 1.70
N GLY A 194 13.29 -1.53 2.22
CA GLY A 194 13.97 -0.41 2.86
C GLY A 194 14.38 0.68 1.90
N GLY A 195 14.00 0.60 0.62
CA GLY A 195 14.11 1.66 -0.36
C GLY A 195 15.38 1.68 -1.19
N GLY A 196 15.47 2.69 -2.00
CA GLY A 196 16.48 2.83 -3.04
C GLY A 196 16.14 2.01 -4.28
N SER A 197 16.69 2.41 -5.43
CA SER A 197 16.45 1.71 -6.69
C SER A 197 17.22 0.40 -6.74
N ASN A 198 16.58 -0.67 -7.23
CA ASN A 198 17.21 -1.96 -7.51
C ASN A 198 17.70 -2.71 -6.26
N ASP A 199 17.09 -2.49 -5.10
CA ASP A 199 17.49 -3.11 -3.83
C ASP A 199 19.02 -3.04 -3.59
N PRO A 200 19.59 -1.85 -3.42
CA PRO A 200 21.04 -1.66 -3.50
C PRO A 200 21.80 -2.35 -2.37
N GLN A 201 21.11 -2.83 -1.35
CA GLN A 201 21.70 -3.55 -0.22
C GLN A 201 21.36 -5.05 -0.23
N GLY A 202 20.56 -5.51 -1.21
CA GLY A 202 20.21 -6.93 -1.39
C GLY A 202 19.32 -7.48 -0.30
N HIS A 203 18.41 -6.67 0.25
CA HIS A 203 17.54 -7.08 1.33
C HIS A 203 16.48 -8.09 0.90
N GLY A 204 15.93 -7.96 -0.32
CA GLY A 204 14.85 -8.79 -0.81
C GLY A 204 15.18 -10.30 -0.77
N GLN A 205 16.42 -10.68 -1.07
CA GLN A 205 16.86 -12.07 -1.03
C GLN A 205 17.72 -12.43 0.20
N ASN A 206 17.94 -11.48 1.11
CA ASN A 206 18.73 -11.74 2.32
C ASN A 206 17.85 -12.36 3.42
N GLU A 207 17.98 -13.65 3.65
CA GLU A 207 17.20 -14.41 4.66
C GLU A 207 17.35 -13.88 6.11
N THR A 208 18.40 -13.11 6.39
CA THR A 208 18.63 -12.54 7.72
C THR A 208 18.09 -11.11 7.88
N SER A 209 17.62 -10.50 6.80
CA SER A 209 17.04 -9.16 6.79
C SER A 209 15.56 -9.20 7.22
N PRO A 210 15.08 -8.27 8.04
CA PRO A 210 13.65 -8.06 8.26
C PRO A 210 12.97 -7.29 7.13
N LEU A 211 13.75 -6.75 6.18
CA LEU A 211 13.28 -5.94 5.06
C LEU A 211 12.89 -6.80 3.86
N GLY A 212 11.97 -6.33 3.03
CA GLY A 212 11.43 -7.05 1.88
C GLY A 212 10.58 -8.27 2.29
N THR A 213 9.81 -8.16 3.38
CA THR A 213 9.16 -9.31 4.02
C THR A 213 7.70 -9.05 4.40
N ILE A 214 6.96 -10.13 4.59
CA ILE A 214 5.77 -10.10 5.45
C ILE A 214 6.11 -10.87 6.72
N GLN A 215 6.03 -10.17 7.83
CA GLN A 215 6.28 -10.68 9.18
C GLN A 215 5.02 -11.26 9.78
N HIS A 216 5.14 -12.37 10.52
CA HIS A 216 4.03 -13.04 11.21
C HIS A 216 4.37 -13.17 12.69
N PHE A 217 3.51 -12.62 13.53
CA PHE A 217 3.76 -12.57 14.97
C PHE A 217 2.49 -12.75 15.78
N HIS A 218 2.67 -13.16 17.01
CA HIS A 218 1.64 -13.17 18.04
C HIS A 218 1.75 -11.89 18.88
N TYR A 219 0.61 -11.24 19.17
CA TYR A 219 0.51 -10.10 20.08
C TYR A 219 -0.48 -10.38 21.18
N HIS A 220 -0.04 -10.20 22.42
CA HIS A 220 -0.92 -10.27 23.59
C HIS A 220 -0.42 -9.37 24.71
N ASN A 221 -1.30 -8.56 25.29
CA ASN A 221 -1.04 -7.71 26.46
C ASN A 221 0.25 -6.87 26.37
N GLY A 222 0.48 -6.19 25.24
CA GLY A 222 1.62 -5.30 25.05
C GLY A 222 2.95 -6.01 24.77
N THR A 223 2.92 -7.29 24.42
CA THR A 223 4.10 -8.05 24.02
C THR A 223 3.89 -8.76 22.70
N ILE A 224 4.97 -8.90 21.92
CA ILE A 224 4.98 -9.69 20.70
C ILE A 224 5.90 -10.91 20.83
N ALA A 225 5.58 -11.95 20.08
CA ALA A 225 6.41 -13.13 19.93
C ALA A 225 6.43 -13.60 18.47
N PRO A 226 7.60 -14.06 17.97
CA PRO A 226 7.68 -14.64 16.63
C PRO A 226 6.97 -16.00 16.56
N LEU A 227 6.57 -16.41 15.37
CA LEU A 227 5.82 -17.64 15.14
C LEU A 227 6.55 -18.66 14.27
N HIS A 228 7.71 -18.32 13.68
CA HIS A 228 8.37 -19.23 12.72
C HIS A 228 9.60 -19.94 13.29
N ASN A 229 10.52 -19.22 13.90
CA ASN A 229 11.74 -19.78 14.44
C ASN A 229 11.93 -19.32 15.90
N THR A 230 12.95 -19.81 16.56
CA THR A 230 13.30 -19.46 17.93
C THR A 230 14.80 -19.20 18.06
N THR A 231 15.40 -18.62 17.03
CA THR A 231 16.85 -18.34 16.97
C THR A 231 17.20 -17.07 17.75
N GLY A 232 16.20 -16.22 18.06
CA GLY A 232 16.37 -14.94 18.72
C GLY A 232 16.82 -13.83 17.76
N THR A 233 16.58 -14.01 16.48
CA THR A 233 16.92 -13.05 15.42
C THR A 233 15.65 -12.50 14.74
N ASP A 234 15.82 -11.47 13.90
CA ASP A 234 14.72 -10.89 13.12
C ASP A 234 14.06 -11.89 12.16
N GLN A 235 14.80 -12.88 11.71
CA GLN A 235 14.34 -13.98 10.87
C GLN A 235 13.19 -14.78 11.51
N ASP A 236 13.10 -14.82 12.84
CA ASP A 236 12.06 -15.55 13.55
C ASP A 236 10.65 -15.02 13.27
N TYR A 237 10.54 -13.76 12.82
CA TYR A 237 9.28 -13.11 12.45
C TYR A 237 8.93 -13.27 10.96
N THR A 238 9.89 -13.59 10.10
CA THR A 238 9.68 -13.62 8.64
C THR A 238 8.87 -14.84 8.21
N LEU A 239 7.72 -14.61 7.60
CA LEU A 239 6.91 -15.63 6.95
C LEU A 239 7.18 -15.65 5.44
N HIS A 240 7.12 -14.49 4.78
CA HIS A 240 7.36 -14.34 3.36
C HIS A 240 8.51 -13.36 3.12
N ARG A 241 9.25 -13.56 2.04
CA ARG A 241 10.38 -12.69 1.62
C ARG A 241 10.36 -12.43 0.12
N GLY A 242 11.29 -11.62 -0.35
CA GLY A 242 11.43 -11.31 -1.77
C GLY A 242 10.36 -10.35 -2.28
N LEU A 243 9.94 -9.44 -1.43
CA LEU A 243 9.00 -8.36 -1.73
C LEU A 243 9.75 -7.02 -1.82
N ARG A 244 9.27 -6.11 -2.65
CA ARG A 244 9.84 -4.78 -2.79
C ARG A 244 9.18 -3.77 -1.84
N ASN A 245 7.90 -3.54 -2.01
CA ASN A 245 7.11 -2.64 -1.16
C ASN A 245 5.67 -3.14 -1.07
N PRO A 246 5.39 -4.18 -0.25
CA PRO A 246 4.07 -4.77 -0.11
C PRO A 246 3.13 -3.76 0.56
N TRP A 247 2.50 -2.92 -0.28
CA TRP A 247 1.73 -1.78 0.19
C TRP A 247 0.45 -2.19 0.91
N LYS A 248 -0.29 -3.12 0.32
CA LYS A 248 -1.53 -3.67 0.92
C LYS A 248 -1.65 -5.16 0.59
N PHE A 249 -2.25 -5.89 1.50
CA PHE A 249 -2.59 -7.30 1.31
C PHE A 249 -3.83 -7.65 2.12
N ASP A 250 -4.52 -8.70 1.71
CA ASP A 250 -5.73 -9.20 2.37
C ASP A 250 -5.81 -10.72 2.25
N VAL A 251 -6.65 -11.35 3.05
CA VAL A 251 -6.85 -12.80 3.09
C VAL A 251 -8.27 -13.13 2.72
N ASP A 252 -8.44 -14.03 1.75
CA ASP A 252 -9.75 -14.51 1.33
C ASP A 252 -10.31 -15.64 2.22
N ALA A 253 -11.57 -15.99 1.99
CA ALA A 253 -12.26 -17.04 2.73
C ALA A 253 -11.64 -18.45 2.56
N GLN A 254 -10.76 -18.64 1.57
CA GLN A 254 -10.00 -19.87 1.32
C GLN A 254 -8.63 -19.86 2.03
N ASN A 255 -8.36 -18.86 2.88
CA ASN A 255 -7.07 -18.62 3.53
C ASN A 255 -5.91 -18.44 2.52
N ARG A 256 -6.16 -17.73 1.40
CA ARG A 256 -5.13 -17.30 0.47
C ARG A 256 -4.81 -15.83 0.77
N LEU A 257 -3.53 -15.52 0.87
CA LEU A 257 -3.00 -14.17 1.03
C LEU A 257 -2.81 -13.56 -0.36
N TRP A 258 -3.46 -12.43 -0.59
CA TRP A 258 -3.34 -11.61 -1.79
C TRP A 258 -2.49 -10.40 -1.46
N ILE A 259 -1.46 -10.13 -2.25
CA ILE A 259 -0.47 -9.08 -1.98
C ILE A 259 -0.36 -8.20 -3.21
N ALA A 260 -0.53 -6.88 -3.02
CA ALA A 260 -0.12 -5.87 -3.99
C ALA A 260 1.28 -5.39 -3.61
N ASP A 261 2.25 -5.72 -4.46
CA ASP A 261 3.66 -5.35 -4.30
C ASP A 261 4.09 -4.37 -5.38
N VAL A 262 4.58 -3.21 -4.96
CA VAL A 262 4.96 -2.13 -5.88
C VAL A 262 6.27 -2.49 -6.58
N GLY A 263 6.20 -2.55 -7.90
CA GLY A 263 7.34 -2.86 -8.76
C GLY A 263 8.36 -1.72 -8.91
N GLN A 264 9.47 -2.01 -9.57
CA GLN A 264 10.54 -1.03 -9.76
C GLN A 264 10.26 -0.10 -10.94
N GLN A 265 10.14 -0.64 -12.13
CA GLN A 265 10.09 0.15 -13.35
C GLN A 265 9.21 -0.43 -14.46
N CYS A 266 9.04 -1.74 -14.49
CA CYS A 266 8.41 -2.41 -15.60
C CYS A 266 7.02 -2.93 -15.27
N PHE A 267 6.84 -3.49 -14.09
CA PHE A 267 5.65 -4.24 -13.72
C PHE A 267 5.22 -3.92 -12.30
N GLU A 268 3.91 -3.84 -12.13
CA GLU A 268 3.27 -3.94 -10.83
C GLU A 268 2.73 -5.36 -10.63
N GLU A 269 2.67 -5.83 -9.37
CA GLU A 269 2.47 -7.24 -9.06
C GLU A 269 1.29 -7.48 -8.13
N VAL A 270 0.49 -8.50 -8.46
CA VAL A 270 -0.44 -9.13 -7.53
C VAL A 270 0.02 -10.56 -7.31
N SER A 271 0.45 -10.87 -6.10
CA SER A 271 0.82 -12.23 -5.70
C SER A 271 -0.27 -12.90 -4.88
N MET A 272 -0.38 -14.23 -4.96
CA MET A 272 -1.34 -15.01 -4.17
C MET A 272 -0.70 -16.33 -3.74
N VAL A 273 -0.78 -16.61 -2.43
CA VAL A 273 -0.27 -17.84 -1.82
C VAL A 273 -1.18 -18.28 -0.66
N PRO A 274 -1.16 -19.55 -0.22
CA PRO A 274 -1.75 -19.92 1.05
C PRO A 274 -1.14 -19.10 2.20
N VAL A 275 -1.97 -18.49 3.04
CA VAL A 275 -1.58 -17.42 3.98
C VAL A 275 -0.42 -17.77 4.91
N LEU A 276 -0.30 -19.02 5.37
CA LEU A 276 0.75 -19.46 6.30
C LEU A 276 1.83 -20.34 5.63
N GLN A 277 1.86 -20.41 4.31
CA GLN A 277 2.90 -21.12 3.57
C GLN A 277 4.03 -20.14 3.23
N ALA A 278 5.17 -20.29 3.89
CA ALA A 278 6.37 -19.47 3.61
C ALA A 278 6.71 -19.47 2.11
N SER A 279 6.88 -18.28 1.54
CA SER A 279 7.11 -18.09 0.10
C SER A 279 8.19 -17.02 -0.13
N ASN A 280 8.89 -17.17 -1.26
CA ASN A 280 9.85 -16.18 -1.77
C ASN A 280 9.31 -15.62 -3.09
N PHE A 281 9.01 -14.32 -3.15
CA PHE A 281 8.43 -13.66 -4.33
C PHE A 281 9.47 -13.14 -5.34
N GLY A 282 10.76 -13.35 -5.06
CA GLY A 282 11.82 -13.20 -6.05
C GLY A 282 12.50 -11.83 -6.11
N TRP A 283 11.94 -10.78 -5.56
CA TRP A 283 12.62 -9.48 -5.52
C TRP A 283 13.93 -9.58 -4.71
N SER A 284 15.10 -9.12 -5.15
CA SER A 284 15.37 -8.32 -6.36
C SER A 284 16.08 -9.13 -7.48
N GLU A 285 15.87 -10.42 -7.55
CA GLU A 285 16.36 -11.25 -8.67
C GLU A 285 15.30 -11.33 -9.78
N ARG A 286 14.02 -11.03 -9.45
CA ARG A 286 12.90 -11.01 -10.37
C ARG A 286 12.06 -9.73 -10.19
N GLU A 287 11.44 -9.28 -11.29
CA GLU A 287 10.37 -8.31 -11.31
C GLU A 287 9.27 -8.84 -12.25
N GLY A 288 8.04 -8.94 -11.76
CA GLY A 288 7.00 -9.67 -12.44
C GLY A 288 7.38 -11.14 -12.63
N ASN A 289 7.15 -11.68 -13.80
CA ASN A 289 7.50 -13.05 -14.18
C ASN A 289 8.84 -13.15 -14.95
N ARG A 290 9.79 -12.25 -14.71
CA ARG A 290 11.04 -12.11 -15.48
C ARG A 290 12.24 -11.93 -14.57
N GLU A 291 13.41 -12.29 -15.08
CA GLU A 291 14.69 -11.99 -14.41
C GLU A 291 14.93 -10.47 -14.36
N PHE A 292 15.24 -9.95 -13.20
CA PHE A 292 15.59 -8.56 -12.98
C PHE A 292 17.11 -8.38 -13.01
N THR A 293 17.67 -8.06 -14.17
CA THR A 293 19.12 -7.84 -14.33
C THR A 293 19.46 -6.44 -14.85
N ASP A 294 18.51 -5.79 -15.54
CA ASP A 294 18.61 -4.43 -16.02
C ASP A 294 17.24 -3.75 -15.81
N PRO A 295 17.14 -2.79 -14.89
CA PRO A 295 15.86 -2.13 -14.58
C PRO A 295 15.25 -1.38 -15.76
N SER A 296 16.04 -1.05 -16.78
CA SER A 296 15.55 -0.34 -17.97
C SER A 296 15.06 -1.28 -19.08
N ASP A 297 15.28 -2.59 -18.96
CA ASP A 297 14.91 -3.57 -19.99
C ASP A 297 13.60 -4.29 -19.68
N CYS A 298 12.49 -3.61 -19.95
CA CYS A 298 11.13 -4.18 -19.81
C CYS A 298 10.78 -5.19 -20.92
N THR A 299 11.68 -5.43 -21.89
CA THR A 299 11.41 -6.29 -23.06
C THR A 299 11.85 -7.75 -22.86
N LYS A 300 12.44 -8.08 -21.72
CA LYS A 300 12.84 -9.47 -21.42
C LYS A 300 11.63 -10.40 -21.50
N PRO A 301 11.80 -11.59 -22.06
CA PRO A 301 10.73 -12.58 -22.07
C PRO A 301 10.44 -13.09 -20.65
N ALA A 302 9.22 -13.50 -20.42
CA ALA A 302 8.87 -14.28 -19.24
C ALA A 302 9.74 -15.54 -19.14
N SER A 303 10.11 -15.90 -17.93
CA SER A 303 10.95 -17.07 -17.62
C SER A 303 10.39 -17.82 -16.43
N GLU A 304 10.55 -19.14 -16.40
CA GLU A 304 10.18 -19.92 -15.24
C GLU A 304 10.97 -19.48 -14.00
N PRO A 305 10.31 -19.30 -12.85
CA PRO A 305 11.01 -18.93 -11.63
C PRO A 305 11.88 -20.09 -11.13
N PRO A 306 12.98 -19.80 -10.41
CA PRO A 306 13.65 -20.81 -9.59
C PRO A 306 12.67 -21.55 -8.68
N ALA A 307 12.95 -22.82 -8.37
CA ALA A 307 12.01 -23.67 -7.63
C ALA A 307 11.62 -23.14 -6.22
N GLU A 308 12.48 -22.31 -5.65
CA GLU A 308 12.27 -21.66 -4.34
C GLU A 308 11.53 -20.32 -4.44
N MET A 309 11.25 -19.85 -5.65
CA MET A 309 10.57 -18.57 -5.89
C MET A 309 9.15 -18.79 -6.43
N THR A 310 8.29 -17.82 -6.19
CA THR A 310 6.90 -17.83 -6.62
C THR A 310 6.66 -16.55 -7.42
N ASP A 311 6.29 -16.70 -8.69
CA ASP A 311 5.88 -15.56 -9.52
C ASP A 311 4.53 -15.00 -9.08
N PRO A 312 4.27 -13.71 -9.33
CA PRO A 312 2.95 -13.12 -9.15
C PRO A 312 1.90 -13.83 -10.03
N VAL A 313 0.67 -13.89 -9.56
CA VAL A 313 -0.45 -14.46 -10.33
C VAL A 313 -0.97 -13.50 -11.40
N LEU A 314 -0.67 -12.21 -11.25
CA LEU A 314 -1.01 -11.15 -12.19
C LEU A 314 0.04 -10.06 -12.13
N ILE A 315 0.40 -9.54 -13.31
CA ILE A 315 1.23 -8.35 -13.49
C ILE A 315 0.56 -7.38 -14.44
N TYR A 316 0.85 -6.08 -14.28
CA TYR A 316 0.54 -5.09 -15.30
C TYR A 316 1.73 -4.15 -15.54
N GLU A 317 1.83 -3.62 -16.77
CA GLU A 317 2.97 -2.82 -17.20
C GLU A 317 2.78 -1.34 -16.86
N HIS A 318 3.90 -0.63 -16.66
CA HIS A 318 3.95 0.83 -16.55
C HIS A 318 3.67 1.50 -17.90
N GLU A 319 2.47 1.29 -18.42
CA GLU A 319 1.99 1.88 -19.65
C GLU A 319 0.80 2.81 -19.37
N ASN A 320 0.50 3.70 -20.32
CA ASN A 320 -0.66 4.60 -20.27
C ASN A 320 -0.73 5.48 -19.01
N GLY A 321 0.41 5.75 -18.37
CA GLY A 321 0.47 6.57 -17.17
C GLY A 321 0.39 5.81 -15.86
N ARG A 322 0.25 4.48 -15.87
CA ARG A 322 0.33 3.61 -14.69
C ARG A 322 1.71 3.66 -14.07
N CYS A 323 1.79 3.61 -12.74
CA CYS A 323 3.06 3.81 -12.05
C CYS A 323 3.24 3.06 -10.74
N SER A 324 2.17 2.70 -10.06
CA SER A 324 2.27 2.11 -8.72
C SER A 324 0.95 1.46 -8.33
N ILE A 325 1.00 0.17 -8.04
CA ILE A 325 -0.17 -0.54 -7.53
C ILE A 325 -0.54 -0.05 -6.14
N THR A 326 -1.81 0.24 -5.95
CA THR A 326 -2.39 0.42 -4.63
C THR A 326 -3.31 -0.77 -4.35
N GLY A 327 -2.87 -1.65 -3.50
CA GLY A 327 -3.71 -2.78 -3.11
C GLY A 327 -4.69 -2.32 -2.05
N GLY A 328 -5.35 -3.23 -1.55
CA GLY A 328 -6.52 -3.84 -2.04
C GLY A 328 -7.18 -4.65 -0.94
N LEU A 329 -8.32 -5.09 -1.29
CA LEU A 329 -9.20 -5.89 -0.46
C LEU A 329 -9.66 -7.10 -1.26
N PHE A 330 -9.82 -8.25 -0.63
CA PHE A 330 -10.56 -9.34 -1.24
C PHE A 330 -12.05 -9.08 -1.09
N MET A 331 -12.75 -9.10 -2.21
CA MET A 331 -14.18 -8.77 -2.27
C MET A 331 -15.03 -10.01 -1.96
N ASP A 332 -15.35 -10.23 -0.69
CA ASP A 332 -16.37 -11.17 -0.22
C ASP A 332 -17.67 -10.47 0.22
N TRP A 333 -17.74 -9.17 -0.01
CA TRP A 333 -18.82 -8.24 0.30
C TRP A 333 -18.95 -7.19 -0.83
N GLY A 334 -19.90 -6.24 -0.69
CA GLY A 334 -20.13 -5.22 -1.72
C GLY A 334 -20.92 -5.74 -2.91
N PRO A 335 -20.79 -5.13 -4.10
CA PRO A 335 -21.56 -5.50 -5.27
C PRO A 335 -21.35 -6.96 -5.67
N GLU A 336 -22.42 -7.69 -5.93
CA GLU A 336 -22.35 -9.12 -6.30
C GLU A 336 -21.45 -9.35 -7.53
N ALA A 337 -21.50 -8.43 -8.51
CA ALA A 337 -20.67 -8.50 -9.70
C ALA A 337 -19.16 -8.39 -9.43
N TRP A 338 -18.76 -7.83 -8.28
CA TRP A 338 -17.34 -7.62 -7.91
C TRP A 338 -16.81 -8.65 -6.92
N GLN A 339 -17.68 -9.45 -6.35
CA GLN A 339 -17.28 -10.48 -5.38
C GLN A 339 -16.45 -11.59 -6.01
N GLY A 340 -15.61 -12.22 -5.20
CA GLY A 340 -14.78 -13.36 -5.58
C GLY A 340 -13.42 -12.99 -6.19
N GLY A 341 -13.02 -11.70 -6.20
CA GLY A 341 -11.74 -11.25 -6.69
C GLY A 341 -11.01 -10.32 -5.70
N TYR A 342 -9.72 -10.16 -5.88
CA TYR A 342 -8.92 -9.17 -5.17
C TYR A 342 -9.01 -7.83 -5.92
N LEU A 343 -9.46 -6.80 -5.21
CA LEU A 343 -9.58 -5.44 -5.72
C LEU A 343 -8.23 -4.72 -5.57
N TYR A 344 -7.76 -4.09 -6.63
CA TYR A 344 -6.55 -3.28 -6.63
C TYR A 344 -6.72 -2.08 -7.55
N GLY A 345 -5.87 -1.08 -7.38
CA GLY A 345 -5.89 0.13 -8.21
C GLY A 345 -4.49 0.58 -8.58
N ASP A 346 -4.40 1.62 -9.41
CA ASP A 346 -3.16 2.30 -9.72
C ASP A 346 -3.19 3.73 -9.17
N PHE A 347 -2.12 4.12 -8.48
CA PHE A 347 -2.00 5.43 -7.84
C PHE A 347 -2.01 6.59 -8.83
N CYS A 348 -1.37 6.43 -10.00
CA CYS A 348 -1.20 7.50 -10.97
C CYS A 348 -2.42 7.72 -11.83
N THR A 349 -3.04 6.63 -12.27
CA THR A 349 -4.18 6.69 -13.20
C THR A 349 -5.51 6.75 -12.48
N GLY A 350 -5.62 6.15 -11.29
CA GLY A 350 -6.89 6.01 -10.57
C GLY A 350 -7.73 4.85 -11.09
N GLU A 351 -7.20 4.03 -11.99
CA GLU A 351 -7.87 2.81 -12.46
C GLU A 351 -8.11 1.83 -11.30
N ILE A 352 -9.29 1.22 -11.26
CA ILE A 352 -9.68 0.19 -10.29
C ILE A 352 -9.94 -1.10 -11.02
N TRP A 353 -9.28 -2.15 -10.58
CA TRP A 353 -9.29 -3.46 -11.17
C TRP A 353 -9.68 -4.54 -10.16
N ARG A 354 -10.16 -5.66 -10.63
CA ARG A 354 -10.25 -6.88 -9.82
C ARG A 354 -9.57 -8.05 -10.52
N THR A 355 -9.09 -9.01 -9.74
CA THR A 355 -8.64 -10.29 -10.27
C THR A 355 -9.83 -11.17 -10.63
N THR A 356 -9.75 -11.85 -11.77
CA THR A 356 -10.72 -12.89 -12.19
C THR A 356 -9.98 -14.19 -12.41
N GLU A 357 -10.52 -15.29 -11.88
CA GLU A 357 -9.93 -16.62 -12.04
C GLU A 357 -10.49 -17.31 -13.30
N GLY A 358 -9.59 -17.66 -14.22
CA GLY A 358 -9.91 -18.43 -15.41
C GLY A 358 -10.20 -19.90 -15.11
N ALA A 359 -10.86 -20.59 -16.03
CA ALA A 359 -11.19 -22.01 -15.89
C ALA A 359 -9.96 -22.94 -15.81
N ASP A 360 -8.81 -22.46 -16.23
CA ASP A 360 -7.51 -23.15 -16.19
C ASP A 360 -6.67 -22.80 -14.93
N GLY A 361 -7.22 -21.96 -14.04
CA GLY A 361 -6.56 -21.50 -12.83
C GLY A 361 -5.60 -20.32 -13.03
N SER A 362 -5.58 -19.72 -14.23
CA SER A 362 -4.90 -18.44 -14.46
C SER A 362 -5.69 -17.27 -13.86
N TYR A 363 -5.04 -16.13 -13.67
CA TYR A 363 -5.67 -14.91 -13.20
C TYR A 363 -5.48 -13.79 -14.22
N ASP A 364 -6.56 -13.04 -14.45
CA ASP A 364 -6.59 -11.85 -15.28
C ASP A 364 -7.06 -10.64 -14.46
N GLY A 365 -6.69 -9.44 -14.90
CA GLY A 365 -7.19 -8.18 -14.37
C GLY A 365 -8.37 -7.67 -15.18
N GLU A 366 -9.53 -7.50 -14.54
CA GLU A 366 -10.68 -6.85 -15.13
C GLU A 366 -10.75 -5.40 -14.67
N LEU A 367 -10.67 -4.45 -15.60
CA LEU A 367 -10.89 -3.03 -15.30
C LEU A 367 -12.36 -2.81 -14.96
N LEU A 368 -12.61 -2.33 -13.74
CA LEU A 368 -13.95 -2.05 -13.27
C LEU A 368 -14.33 -0.59 -13.47
N ILE A 369 -13.46 0.31 -13.08
CA ILE A 369 -13.69 1.76 -13.10
C ILE A 369 -12.37 2.48 -13.35
N ASP A 370 -12.42 3.51 -14.15
CA ASP A 370 -11.38 4.52 -14.29
C ASP A 370 -11.81 5.76 -13.51
N THR A 371 -11.13 6.02 -12.40
CA THR A 371 -11.38 7.20 -11.57
C THR A 371 -10.43 8.32 -11.95
N GLU A 372 -10.78 9.56 -11.61
CA GLU A 372 -9.88 10.69 -11.80
C GLU A 372 -9.05 11.02 -10.56
N THR A 373 -8.97 10.07 -9.58
CA THR A 373 -8.31 10.32 -8.30
C THR A 373 -6.96 9.64 -8.22
N MET A 374 -6.05 10.20 -7.42
CA MET A 374 -4.82 9.50 -7.03
C MET A 374 -5.17 8.55 -5.87
N LEU A 375 -5.36 7.27 -6.20
CA LEU A 375 -5.77 6.26 -5.22
C LEU A 375 -4.60 5.88 -4.30
N VAL A 376 -4.87 5.86 -2.99
CA VAL A 376 -3.92 5.37 -1.96
C VAL A 376 -4.29 3.97 -1.49
N GLY A 377 -5.56 3.61 -1.57
CA GLY A 377 -6.07 2.31 -1.14
C GLY A 377 -7.59 2.30 -1.04
N PHE A 378 -8.09 1.22 -0.45
CA PHE A 378 -9.50 0.94 -0.32
C PHE A 378 -9.86 0.63 1.13
N GLY A 379 -11.16 0.75 1.44
CA GLY A 379 -11.69 0.38 2.75
C GLY A 379 -13.16 0.01 2.71
N LYS A 380 -13.65 -0.42 3.85
CA LYS A 380 -15.07 -0.69 4.06
C LYS A 380 -15.67 0.39 4.95
N GLY A 381 -16.73 1.02 4.48
CA GLY A 381 -17.50 2.01 5.21
C GLY A 381 -18.44 1.39 6.25
N LEU A 382 -19.10 2.24 7.04
CA LEU A 382 -19.90 1.84 8.20
C LEU A 382 -21.05 0.90 7.83
N ASP A 383 -21.73 1.17 6.73
CA ASP A 383 -22.87 0.42 6.25
C ASP A 383 -22.50 -0.54 5.10
N GLY A 384 -21.20 -0.76 4.88
CA GLY A 384 -20.65 -1.68 3.87
C GLY A 384 -20.36 -1.02 2.53
N GLU A 385 -20.23 0.29 2.49
CA GLU A 385 -19.80 1.02 1.30
C GLU A 385 -18.36 0.66 0.95
N LEU A 386 -18.02 0.65 -0.33
CA LEU A 386 -16.64 0.62 -0.77
C LEU A 386 -16.06 2.04 -0.67
N LEU A 387 -15.04 2.19 0.15
CA LEU A 387 -14.34 3.46 0.33
C LEU A 387 -13.10 3.50 -0.56
N LEU A 388 -12.89 4.67 -1.20
CA LEU A 388 -11.69 5.03 -1.93
C LEU A 388 -10.91 6.05 -1.11
N PHE A 389 -9.68 5.73 -0.77
CA PHE A 389 -8.76 6.66 -0.10
C PHE A 389 -7.94 7.39 -1.14
N THR A 390 -7.93 8.73 -1.06
CA THR A 390 -7.24 9.54 -2.05
C THR A 390 -6.07 10.30 -1.44
N TRP A 391 -5.07 10.55 -2.25
CA TRP A 391 -3.90 11.35 -1.89
C TRP A 391 -4.27 12.78 -1.48
N THR A 392 -5.35 13.30 -2.00
CA THR A 392 -5.83 14.67 -1.74
C THR A 392 -6.55 14.82 -0.39
N GLY A 393 -6.73 13.75 0.37
CA GLY A 393 -7.31 13.79 1.71
C GLY A 393 -8.81 13.59 1.78
N THR A 394 -9.45 13.26 0.66
CA THR A 394 -10.86 12.91 0.61
C THR A 394 -11.04 11.39 0.65
N VAL A 395 -12.00 10.93 1.41
CA VAL A 395 -12.53 9.57 1.38
C VAL A 395 -13.83 9.59 0.59
N TYR A 396 -13.89 8.88 -0.50
CA TYR A 396 -15.12 8.71 -1.27
C TYR A 396 -15.79 7.38 -0.96
N SER A 397 -17.11 7.35 -1.01
CA SER A 397 -17.89 6.11 -1.11
C SER A 397 -18.28 5.88 -2.56
N LEU A 398 -18.04 4.68 -3.05
CA LEU A 398 -18.40 4.27 -4.39
C LEU A 398 -19.71 3.49 -4.34
N ASP A 399 -20.75 4.02 -4.99
CA ASP A 399 -21.99 3.30 -5.23
C ASP A 399 -21.93 2.63 -6.60
N THR A 400 -21.98 1.32 -6.59
CA THR A 400 -21.93 0.46 -7.77
C THR A 400 -23.25 -0.24 -8.06
N SER A 401 -24.34 0.24 -7.45
CA SER A 401 -25.68 -0.36 -7.63
C SER A 401 -26.22 -0.28 -9.09
N GLY A 402 -25.54 0.49 -9.93
CA GLY A 402 -25.84 0.64 -11.35
C GLY A 402 -24.94 -0.17 -12.30
N VAL A 403 -23.96 -0.94 -11.78
CA VAL A 403 -22.99 -1.71 -12.57
C VAL A 403 -23.40 -3.16 -12.71
#